data_b01203275f9b4d753cb26ce23af33d02
#
_entry.id   b01203275f9b4d753cb26ce23af33d02
#
_cell.length_a   1.000
_cell.length_b   1.000
_cell.length_c   1.000
_cell.angle_alpha   90.00
_cell.angle_beta   90.00
_cell.angle_gamma   90.00
#
_symmetry.space_group_name_H-M   'P 1'
#
loop_
_entity.id
_entity.type
_entity.pdbx_description
1 polymer ?
#
loop_
_entity_poly.entity_id
_entity_poly.type
_entity_poly.pdbx_seq_one_letter_code
_entity_poly.pdbx_strand_id
1 'polypeptide(L)'
;MAVDYSKAVKCALFCQEVYRNFSTVVFDGLVETPVLISEDSTDTQCAILPENSGITIVFRGSDSSFDWQTNFEFKQERAEFEQQIIQQQIVAQQEQVYPYQQKSSSGALMHRGFVNAYFSIRDQIHEYVSNHEIASVTTTGHSLGGALATLCAVDIQYNFHNKVSIEAYTFGAPKVGNDGFRESFNRRVPNSYRFVYGMDIVAELPRWWQGYRHVDAELRIGSRFSLNFLSARFKDHAIDKYIHLLKTMVG
;
A
#
# COMPACT_ATOMS: atom_id res chain seq x y z
N MET A 1 -2.40 -1.58 -20.45
CA MET A 1 -3.88 -1.41 -20.36
C MET A 1 -4.20 0.00 -19.89
N ALA A 2 -5.40 0.51 -20.20
CA ALA A 2 -5.84 1.80 -19.66
C ALA A 2 -6.12 1.65 -18.16
N VAL A 3 -5.84 2.71 -17.39
CA VAL A 3 -6.11 2.76 -15.95
C VAL A 3 -7.63 2.85 -15.74
N ASP A 4 -8.17 2.01 -14.87
CA ASP A 4 -9.54 2.15 -14.37
C ASP A 4 -9.55 3.14 -13.20
N TYR A 5 -9.90 4.39 -13.49
CA TYR A 5 -9.96 5.44 -12.49
C TYR A 5 -11.13 5.26 -11.50
N SER A 6 -12.24 4.65 -11.92
CA SER A 6 -13.37 4.34 -11.02
C SER A 6 -12.92 3.34 -9.96
N LYS A 7 -12.21 2.29 -10.38
CA LYS A 7 -11.61 1.32 -9.46
C LYS A 7 -10.53 1.95 -8.57
N ALA A 8 -9.71 2.84 -9.13
CA ALA A 8 -8.71 3.58 -8.34
C ALA A 8 -9.35 4.44 -7.24
N VAL A 9 -10.45 5.14 -7.54
CA VAL A 9 -11.23 5.89 -6.54
C VAL A 9 -11.77 4.97 -5.45
N LYS A 10 -12.36 3.83 -5.83
CA LYS A 10 -12.88 2.83 -4.87
C LYS A 10 -11.75 2.33 -3.95
N CYS A 11 -10.62 1.94 -4.50
CA CYS A 11 -9.46 1.50 -3.73
C CYS A 11 -8.93 2.61 -2.79
N ALA A 12 -8.88 3.86 -3.24
CA ALA A 12 -8.45 4.98 -2.40
C ALA A 12 -9.43 5.26 -1.25
N LEU A 13 -10.75 5.10 -1.47
CA LEU A 13 -11.76 5.20 -0.42
C LEU A 13 -11.60 4.07 0.61
N PHE A 14 -11.38 2.83 0.20
CA PHE A 14 -11.07 1.74 1.12
C PHE A 14 -9.80 2.00 1.93
N CYS A 15 -8.77 2.60 1.31
CA CYS A 15 -7.57 3.04 2.03
C CYS A 15 -7.87 4.14 3.07
N GLN A 16 -8.84 5.02 2.83
CA GLN A 16 -9.26 6.02 3.80
C GLN A 16 -10.07 5.38 4.94
N GLU A 17 -10.99 4.48 4.61
CA GLU A 17 -11.89 3.83 5.58
C GLU A 17 -11.15 2.93 6.55
N VAL A 18 -10.14 2.19 6.09
CA VAL A 18 -9.35 1.27 6.93
C VAL A 18 -8.58 1.99 8.05
N TYR A 19 -8.40 3.32 7.97
CA TYR A 19 -7.82 4.13 9.04
C TYR A 19 -8.77 4.43 10.19
N ARG A 20 -10.08 4.23 10.04
CA ARG A 20 -11.06 4.40 11.12
C ARG A 20 -10.81 3.38 12.24
N ASN A 21 -11.62 3.41 13.29
CA ASN A 21 -11.54 2.38 14.33
C ASN A 21 -11.68 0.99 13.68
N PHE A 22 -10.56 0.26 13.64
CA PHE A 22 -10.44 -0.95 12.84
C PHE A 22 -11.42 -2.05 13.27
N SER A 23 -11.73 -2.14 14.58
CA SER A 23 -12.67 -3.15 15.10
C SER A 23 -14.13 -2.92 14.71
N THR A 24 -14.47 -1.70 14.26
CA THR A 24 -15.85 -1.30 13.91
C THR A 24 -15.95 -0.67 12.53
N VAL A 25 -14.90 -0.78 11.72
CA VAL A 25 -14.84 -0.16 10.39
C VAL A 25 -15.93 -0.70 9.48
N VAL A 26 -16.59 0.21 8.76
CA VAL A 26 -17.56 -0.09 7.70
C VAL A 26 -16.97 0.41 6.40
N PHE A 27 -17.03 -0.42 5.37
CA PHE A 27 -16.57 -0.10 4.02
C PHE A 27 -17.79 0.22 3.14
N ASP A 28 -17.83 1.44 2.60
CA ASP A 28 -18.96 1.91 1.81
C ASP A 28 -19.11 1.11 0.50
N GLY A 29 -20.33 0.66 0.23
CA GLY A 29 -20.66 -0.12 -0.97
C GLY A 29 -20.28 -1.59 -0.90
N LEU A 30 -19.80 -2.08 0.25
CA LEU A 30 -19.59 -3.50 0.49
C LEU A 30 -20.92 -4.16 0.91
N VAL A 31 -21.28 -5.27 0.26
CA VAL A 31 -22.53 -6.01 0.56
C VAL A 31 -22.28 -7.09 1.62
N GLU A 32 -21.12 -7.73 1.55
CA GLU A 32 -20.74 -8.80 2.46
C GLU A 32 -19.91 -8.27 3.64
N THR A 33 -19.90 -9.03 4.73
CA THR A 33 -19.11 -8.67 5.92
C THR A 33 -17.60 -8.78 5.63
N PRO A 34 -16.80 -7.75 5.90
CA PRO A 34 -15.35 -7.82 5.73
C PRO A 34 -14.71 -8.78 6.74
N VAL A 35 -13.62 -9.43 6.36
CA VAL A 35 -12.77 -10.17 7.30
C VAL A 35 -11.63 -9.25 7.74
N LEU A 36 -11.59 -8.92 9.04
CA LEU A 36 -10.59 -8.06 9.63
C LEU A 36 -9.46 -8.90 10.21
N ILE A 37 -8.24 -8.63 9.79
CA ILE A 37 -7.02 -9.31 10.26
C ILE A 37 -6.15 -8.28 10.98
N SER A 38 -5.74 -8.58 12.22
CA SER A 38 -4.88 -7.73 13.04
C SER A 38 -3.81 -8.56 13.72
N GLU A 39 -2.56 -8.06 13.71
CA GLU A 39 -1.42 -8.65 14.41
C GLU A 39 -0.73 -7.58 15.26
N ASP A 40 -0.91 -7.68 16.57
CA ASP A 40 -0.46 -6.66 17.52
C ASP A 40 1.07 -6.59 17.62
N SER A 41 1.78 -7.71 17.45
CA SER A 41 3.24 -7.76 17.58
C SER A 41 3.98 -6.94 16.53
N THR A 42 3.35 -6.70 15.38
CA THR A 42 3.88 -5.92 14.26
C THR A 42 3.06 -4.69 13.94
N ASP A 43 2.00 -4.42 14.71
CA ASP A 43 1.02 -3.34 14.46
C ASP A 43 0.52 -3.38 13.01
N THR A 44 0.18 -4.59 12.54
CA THR A 44 -0.22 -4.80 11.14
C THR A 44 -1.69 -5.14 11.04
N GLN A 45 -2.41 -4.40 10.22
CA GLN A 45 -3.84 -4.56 10.01
C GLN A 45 -4.18 -4.59 8.52
N CYS A 46 -5.06 -5.50 8.12
CA CYS A 46 -5.68 -5.50 6.81
C CYS A 46 -7.11 -6.01 6.86
N ALA A 47 -7.92 -5.60 5.90
CA ALA A 47 -9.27 -6.12 5.72
C ALA A 47 -9.39 -6.82 4.37
N ILE A 48 -10.00 -8.00 4.36
CA ILE A 48 -10.43 -8.70 3.14
C ILE A 48 -11.88 -8.32 2.89
N LEU A 49 -12.12 -7.70 1.75
CA LEU A 49 -13.42 -7.17 1.33
C LEU A 49 -13.96 -8.05 0.20
N PRO A 50 -14.95 -8.92 0.47
CA PRO A 50 -15.57 -9.73 -0.57
C PRO A 50 -16.33 -8.86 -1.58
N GLU A 51 -16.18 -9.20 -2.85
CA GLU A 51 -16.88 -8.58 -3.98
C GLU A 51 -17.47 -9.67 -4.88
N ASN A 52 -18.40 -9.35 -5.77
CA ASN A 52 -19.21 -10.31 -6.55
C ASN A 52 -18.44 -11.50 -7.18
N SER A 53 -17.20 -11.30 -7.63
CA SER A 53 -16.39 -12.35 -8.28
C SER A 53 -14.95 -12.41 -7.80
N GLY A 54 -14.63 -11.66 -6.75
CA GLY A 54 -13.27 -11.55 -6.24
C GLY A 54 -13.23 -10.93 -4.86
N ILE A 55 -12.04 -10.49 -4.48
CA ILE A 55 -11.82 -9.78 -3.21
C ILE A 55 -10.92 -8.57 -3.41
N THR A 56 -11.11 -7.57 -2.55
CA THR A 56 -10.12 -6.51 -2.35
C THR A 56 -9.47 -6.69 -0.98
N ILE A 57 -8.15 -6.73 -0.93
CA ILE A 57 -7.37 -6.77 0.32
C ILE A 57 -6.78 -5.38 0.53
N VAL A 58 -7.29 -4.67 1.54
CA VAL A 58 -6.84 -3.32 1.89
C VAL A 58 -5.95 -3.36 3.13
N PHE A 59 -4.75 -2.81 3.01
CA PHE A 59 -3.77 -2.73 4.10
C PHE A 59 -3.80 -1.34 4.73
N ARG A 60 -3.92 -1.31 6.06
CA ARG A 60 -3.79 -0.08 6.82
C ARG A 60 -2.35 0.39 6.81
N GLY A 61 -2.15 1.68 6.64
CA GLY A 61 -0.88 2.33 6.90
C GLY A 61 -0.70 2.63 8.39
N SER A 62 0.35 3.36 8.74
CA SER A 62 0.59 3.77 10.13
C SER A 62 -0.49 4.74 10.61
N ASP A 63 -0.89 4.63 11.88
CA ASP A 63 -1.98 5.43 12.50
C ASP A 63 -1.79 6.95 12.43
N SER A 64 -0.57 7.42 12.28
CA SER A 64 -0.25 8.85 12.13
C SER A 64 -0.94 9.54 10.96
N SER A 65 -1.48 8.76 10.00
CA SER A 65 -2.16 9.31 8.83
C SER A 65 -3.63 9.66 9.04
N PHE A 66 -4.28 9.15 10.10
CA PHE A 66 -5.72 9.34 10.32
C PHE A 66 -6.10 10.72 10.89
N ASP A 67 -5.23 11.29 11.72
CA ASP A 67 -5.53 12.57 12.40
C ASP A 67 -5.53 13.83 11.49
N TRP A 68 -5.43 13.67 10.18
CA TRP A 68 -5.39 14.80 9.23
C TRP A 68 -6.64 15.67 9.22
N GLN A 69 -7.78 15.15 9.66
CA GLN A 69 -9.07 15.83 9.49
C GLN A 69 -9.51 16.73 10.65
N THR A 70 -8.99 16.58 11.86
CA THR A 70 -9.69 17.10 13.03
C THR A 70 -9.11 18.34 13.72
N ASN A 71 -7.83 18.72 13.56
CA ASN A 71 -7.32 19.90 14.28
C ASN A 71 -6.26 20.73 13.54
N PHE A 72 -6.62 21.96 13.21
CA PHE A 72 -5.78 22.95 12.54
C PHE A 72 -4.66 23.54 13.43
N GLU A 73 -4.69 23.31 14.74
CA GLU A 73 -3.79 23.95 15.71
C GLU A 73 -2.50 23.19 16.02
N PHE A 74 -2.39 21.89 15.70
CA PHE A 74 -1.23 21.04 16.02
C PHE A 74 -0.21 20.88 14.85
N LYS A 75 -0.02 21.86 14.02
CA LYS A 75 0.71 21.73 12.74
C LYS A 75 2.21 21.43 12.86
N GLN A 76 2.86 21.83 13.94
CA GLN A 76 4.32 21.73 14.08
C GLN A 76 4.75 20.43 14.81
N GLU A 77 4.13 20.10 15.92
CA GLU A 77 4.36 18.86 16.67
C GLU A 77 4.05 17.62 15.85
N ARG A 78 3.08 17.73 14.98
CA ARG A 78 2.60 16.67 14.08
C ARG A 78 3.58 16.33 12.96
N ALA A 79 4.19 17.32 12.33
CA ALA A 79 5.21 17.10 11.31
C ALA A 79 6.45 16.39 11.90
N GLU A 80 6.78 16.66 13.16
CA GLU A 80 7.86 15.98 13.88
C GLU A 80 7.49 14.53 14.24
N PHE A 81 6.25 14.27 14.64
CA PHE A 81 5.76 12.92 14.93
C PHE A 81 5.71 12.04 13.68
N GLU A 82 5.21 12.57 12.56
CA GLU A 82 5.22 11.87 11.27
C GLU A 82 6.63 11.58 10.77
N GLN A 83 7.57 12.51 10.95
CA GLN A 83 8.99 12.28 10.67
C GLN A 83 9.56 11.14 11.52
N GLN A 84 9.20 11.05 12.79
CA GLN A 84 9.64 9.99 13.69
C GLN A 84 9.11 8.62 13.26
N ILE A 85 7.83 8.51 12.90
CA ILE A 85 7.24 7.25 12.42
C ILE A 85 7.85 6.82 11.10
N ILE A 86 7.96 7.73 10.12
CA ILE A 86 8.64 7.44 8.85
C ILE A 86 10.09 7.02 9.11
N GLN A 87 10.78 7.69 10.03
CA GLN A 87 12.14 7.35 10.42
C GLN A 87 12.22 5.95 11.05
N GLN A 88 11.31 5.60 11.94
CA GLN A 88 11.30 4.31 12.62
C GLN A 88 10.88 3.16 11.70
N GLN A 89 9.83 3.32 10.92
CA GLN A 89 9.24 2.24 10.14
C GLN A 89 9.88 2.05 8.77
N ILE A 90 10.31 3.13 8.12
CA ILE A 90 10.84 3.05 6.76
C ILE A 90 12.36 3.18 6.73
N VAL A 91 12.94 4.06 7.53
CA VAL A 91 14.38 4.33 7.47
C VAL A 91 15.19 3.44 8.39
N ALA A 92 14.75 3.24 9.64
CA ALA A 92 15.51 2.45 10.63
C ALA A 92 15.56 0.94 10.32
N GLN A 93 14.54 0.40 9.64
CA GLN A 93 14.44 -1.02 9.28
C GLN A 93 14.76 -1.29 7.81
N GLN A 94 15.52 -0.45 7.16
CA GLN A 94 15.80 -0.50 5.72
C GLN A 94 16.70 -1.65 5.25
N GLU A 95 17.10 -2.55 6.13
CA GLU A 95 17.83 -3.75 5.71
C GLU A 95 17.04 -4.55 4.69
N GLN A 96 17.72 -5.01 3.65
CA GLN A 96 17.11 -5.78 2.57
C GLN A 96 17.28 -7.28 2.82
N VAL A 97 16.18 -8.01 2.76
CA VAL A 97 16.14 -9.47 2.99
C VAL A 97 15.40 -10.18 1.85
N TYR A 98 15.69 -11.46 1.68
CA TYR A 98 14.88 -12.37 0.88
C TYR A 98 14.15 -13.34 1.81
N PRO A 99 12.81 -13.28 1.90
CA PRO A 99 12.05 -13.95 2.95
C PRO A 99 11.76 -15.43 2.65
N TYR A 100 11.99 -15.89 1.42
CA TYR A 100 11.68 -17.28 1.03
C TYR A 100 12.89 -18.19 1.21
N GLN A 101 12.63 -19.49 1.49
CA GLN A 101 13.68 -20.49 1.73
C GLN A 101 14.57 -20.74 0.52
N GLN A 102 14.02 -20.66 -0.69
CA GLN A 102 14.78 -20.85 -1.93
C GLN A 102 15.38 -19.53 -2.38
N LYS A 103 16.69 -19.51 -2.66
CA LYS A 103 17.36 -18.33 -3.20
C LYS A 103 16.70 -17.89 -4.51
N SER A 104 16.36 -16.60 -4.61
CA SER A 104 15.88 -16.01 -5.84
C SER A 104 16.98 -15.98 -6.90
N SER A 105 16.71 -16.53 -8.08
CA SER A 105 17.60 -16.37 -9.24
C SER A 105 17.64 -14.91 -9.75
N SER A 106 16.66 -14.08 -9.38
CA SER A 106 16.59 -12.66 -9.73
C SER A 106 17.38 -11.75 -8.80
N GLY A 107 17.95 -12.26 -7.70
CA GLY A 107 18.58 -11.44 -6.66
C GLY A 107 17.61 -10.48 -5.97
N ALA A 108 16.31 -10.82 -5.94
CA ALA A 108 15.29 -9.99 -5.33
C ALA A 108 15.51 -9.88 -3.82
N LEU A 109 15.58 -8.65 -3.32
CA LEU A 109 15.65 -8.33 -1.91
C LEU A 109 14.56 -7.30 -1.57
N MET A 110 13.98 -7.42 -0.39
CA MET A 110 12.86 -6.62 0.09
C MET A 110 13.19 -5.99 1.44
N HIS A 111 12.54 -4.90 1.76
CA HIS A 111 12.66 -4.19 3.02
C HIS A 111 12.25 -5.08 4.19
N ARG A 112 13.16 -5.31 5.15
CA ARG A 112 12.96 -6.23 6.29
C ARG A 112 11.70 -5.90 7.09
N GLY A 113 11.49 -4.63 7.43
CA GLY A 113 10.31 -4.21 8.21
C GLY A 113 9.00 -4.52 7.49
N PHE A 114 8.91 -4.27 6.18
CA PHE A 114 7.69 -4.58 5.41
C PHE A 114 7.48 -6.09 5.27
N VAL A 115 8.58 -6.85 5.10
CA VAL A 115 8.52 -8.32 5.09
C VAL A 115 8.00 -8.83 6.42
N ASN A 116 8.56 -8.38 7.55
CA ASN A 116 8.11 -8.82 8.87
C ASN A 116 6.63 -8.52 9.10
N ALA A 117 6.20 -7.30 8.77
CA ALA A 117 4.81 -6.88 8.89
C ALA A 117 3.87 -7.72 8.00
N TYR A 118 4.18 -7.89 6.72
CA TYR A 118 3.34 -8.68 5.83
C TYR A 118 3.29 -10.17 6.24
N PHE A 119 4.45 -10.76 6.58
CA PHE A 119 4.52 -12.18 6.93
C PHE A 119 3.82 -12.53 8.24
N SER A 120 3.61 -11.56 9.14
CA SER A 120 2.87 -11.79 10.39
C SER A 120 1.37 -12.07 10.17
N ILE A 121 0.81 -11.62 9.05
CA ILE A 121 -0.62 -11.82 8.70
C ILE A 121 -0.82 -12.64 7.43
N ARG A 122 0.25 -12.98 6.72
CA ARG A 122 0.25 -13.66 5.43
C ARG A 122 -0.55 -14.97 5.43
N ASP A 123 -0.34 -15.79 6.44
CA ASP A 123 -0.95 -17.13 6.48
C ASP A 123 -2.47 -17.06 6.60
N GLN A 124 -3.02 -16.07 7.31
CA GLN A 124 -4.46 -15.82 7.39
C GLN A 124 -5.03 -15.39 6.03
N ILE A 125 -4.29 -14.57 5.27
CA ILE A 125 -4.68 -14.19 3.91
C ILE A 125 -4.66 -15.41 2.99
N HIS A 126 -3.61 -16.23 3.06
CA HIS A 126 -3.49 -17.46 2.27
C HIS A 126 -4.58 -18.47 2.59
N GLU A 127 -4.91 -18.65 3.86
CA GLU A 127 -6.01 -19.51 4.30
C GLU A 127 -7.33 -19.04 3.69
N TYR A 128 -7.61 -17.74 3.75
CA TYR A 128 -8.81 -17.20 3.14
C TYR A 128 -8.87 -17.46 1.63
N VAL A 129 -7.80 -17.11 0.89
CA VAL A 129 -7.72 -17.31 -0.56
C VAL A 129 -7.83 -18.79 -0.94
N SER A 130 -7.28 -19.69 -0.12
CA SER A 130 -7.33 -21.13 -0.37
C SER A 130 -8.73 -21.71 -0.20
N ASN A 131 -9.46 -21.25 0.81
CA ASN A 131 -10.74 -21.81 1.23
C ASN A 131 -11.97 -21.25 0.48
N HIS A 132 -11.79 -20.19 -0.32
CA HIS A 132 -12.88 -19.56 -1.06
C HIS A 132 -12.67 -19.67 -2.58
N GLU A 133 -13.77 -19.74 -3.33
CA GLU A 133 -13.75 -19.66 -4.79
C GLU A 133 -13.64 -18.20 -5.22
N ILE A 134 -12.42 -17.76 -5.51
CA ILE A 134 -12.07 -16.38 -5.83
C ILE A 134 -11.48 -16.36 -7.25
N ALA A 135 -12.05 -15.56 -8.15
CA ALA A 135 -11.55 -15.38 -9.51
C ALA A 135 -10.49 -14.26 -9.63
N SER A 136 -10.60 -13.23 -8.76
CA SER A 136 -9.70 -12.08 -8.80
C SER A 136 -9.37 -11.55 -7.42
N VAL A 137 -8.14 -11.08 -7.25
CA VAL A 137 -7.68 -10.39 -6.05
C VAL A 137 -7.17 -9.01 -6.42
N THR A 138 -7.70 -7.99 -5.79
CA THR A 138 -7.16 -6.64 -5.83
C THR A 138 -6.46 -6.35 -4.51
N THR A 139 -5.20 -5.92 -4.54
CA THR A 139 -4.51 -5.45 -3.34
C THR A 139 -4.42 -3.94 -3.36
N THR A 140 -4.67 -3.29 -2.23
CA THR A 140 -4.61 -1.84 -2.12
C THR A 140 -4.09 -1.38 -0.77
N GLY A 141 -3.51 -0.19 -0.75
CA GLY A 141 -3.00 0.43 0.47
C GLY A 141 -2.41 1.81 0.22
N HIS A 142 -2.45 2.63 1.25
CA HIS A 142 -1.85 3.96 1.29
C HIS A 142 -0.63 3.94 2.21
N SER A 143 0.41 4.70 1.87
CA SER A 143 1.61 4.80 2.73
C SER A 143 2.27 3.44 2.94
N LEU A 144 2.60 3.08 4.19
CA LEU A 144 3.08 1.74 4.59
C LEU A 144 2.15 0.63 4.08
N GLY A 145 0.82 0.82 4.16
CA GLY A 145 -0.15 -0.13 3.64
C GLY A 145 0.02 -0.42 2.14
N GLY A 146 0.48 0.58 1.37
CA GLY A 146 0.82 0.39 -0.05
C GLY A 146 2.06 -0.49 -0.29
N ALA A 147 3.03 -0.46 0.63
CA ALA A 147 4.15 -1.40 0.58
C ALA A 147 3.71 -2.83 0.89
N LEU A 148 2.84 -3.02 1.89
CA LEU A 148 2.28 -4.32 2.24
C LEU A 148 1.39 -4.86 1.10
N ALA A 149 0.57 -4.02 0.49
CA ALA A 149 -0.23 -4.38 -0.70
C ALA A 149 0.65 -4.84 -1.88
N THR A 150 1.81 -4.20 -2.07
CA THR A 150 2.78 -4.60 -3.09
C THR A 150 3.38 -5.98 -2.78
N LEU A 151 3.75 -6.27 -1.53
CA LEU A 151 4.22 -7.59 -1.12
C LEU A 151 3.13 -8.65 -1.28
N CYS A 152 1.91 -8.36 -0.84
CA CYS A 152 0.77 -9.25 -0.97
C CYS A 152 0.48 -9.59 -2.44
N ALA A 153 0.50 -8.60 -3.34
CA ALA A 153 0.24 -8.83 -4.76
C ALA A 153 1.20 -9.85 -5.38
N VAL A 154 2.51 -9.69 -5.13
CA VAL A 154 3.50 -10.62 -5.69
C VAL A 154 3.45 -12.00 -5.03
N ASP A 155 3.13 -12.07 -3.76
CA ASP A 155 3.03 -13.31 -3.00
C ASP A 155 1.79 -14.13 -3.41
N ILE A 156 0.63 -13.49 -3.53
CA ILE A 156 -0.59 -14.12 -4.05
C ILE A 156 -0.37 -14.60 -5.49
N GLN A 157 0.21 -13.78 -6.34
CA GLN A 157 0.53 -14.20 -7.70
C GLN A 157 1.48 -15.40 -7.73
N TYR A 158 2.49 -15.41 -6.87
CA TYR A 158 3.45 -16.51 -6.81
C TYR A 158 2.80 -17.84 -6.37
N ASN A 159 1.91 -17.80 -5.38
CA ASN A 159 1.32 -19.00 -4.78
C ASN A 159 -0.01 -19.42 -5.43
N PHE A 160 -0.75 -18.49 -6.03
CA PHE A 160 -2.12 -18.72 -6.50
C PHE A 160 -2.35 -18.34 -7.99
N HIS A 161 -1.30 -18.15 -8.79
CA HIS A 161 -1.40 -17.69 -10.18
C HIS A 161 -2.31 -18.54 -11.08
N ASN A 162 -2.51 -19.81 -10.76
CA ASN A 162 -3.41 -20.71 -11.48
C ASN A 162 -4.87 -20.60 -11.01
N LYS A 163 -5.12 -19.92 -9.89
CA LYS A 163 -6.44 -19.82 -9.26
C LYS A 163 -7.05 -18.43 -9.42
N VAL A 164 -6.24 -17.37 -9.29
CA VAL A 164 -6.74 -15.99 -9.26
C VAL A 164 -5.97 -15.09 -10.21
N SER A 165 -6.67 -14.09 -10.78
CA SER A 165 -6.01 -12.92 -11.39
C SER A 165 -5.68 -11.90 -10.32
N ILE A 166 -4.60 -11.11 -10.50
CA ILE A 166 -4.13 -10.15 -9.51
C ILE A 166 -4.00 -8.75 -10.10
N GLU A 167 -4.42 -7.75 -9.33
CA GLU A 167 -4.19 -6.34 -9.59
C GLU A 167 -3.72 -5.63 -8.32
N ALA A 168 -2.97 -4.54 -8.46
CA ALA A 168 -2.50 -3.75 -7.33
C ALA A 168 -2.74 -2.26 -7.57
N TYR A 169 -3.36 -1.58 -6.60
CA TYR A 169 -3.57 -0.13 -6.59
C TYR A 169 -2.95 0.44 -5.33
N THR A 170 -1.90 1.26 -5.46
CA THR A 170 -1.21 1.82 -4.29
C THR A 170 -1.12 3.33 -4.36
N PHE A 171 -1.20 3.99 -3.20
CA PHE A 171 -1.24 5.44 -3.07
C PHE A 171 -0.14 5.91 -2.12
N GLY A 172 0.81 6.71 -2.62
CA GLY A 172 1.92 7.21 -1.83
C GLY A 172 2.81 6.11 -1.21
N ALA A 173 2.85 4.93 -1.80
CA ALA A 173 3.61 3.80 -1.28
C ALA A 173 5.12 4.04 -1.34
N PRO A 174 5.90 3.66 -0.29
CA PRO A 174 7.35 3.66 -0.33
C PRO A 174 7.91 2.55 -1.23
N LYS A 175 9.21 2.60 -1.50
CA LYS A 175 9.91 1.54 -2.26
C LYS A 175 10.06 0.28 -1.42
N VAL A 176 9.71 -0.85 -2.00
CA VAL A 176 9.64 -2.13 -1.27
C VAL A 176 10.94 -2.92 -1.35
N GLY A 177 11.69 -2.83 -2.44
CA GLY A 177 12.89 -3.63 -2.61
C GLY A 177 13.87 -3.09 -3.66
N ASN A 178 14.83 -3.93 -4.03
CA ASN A 178 15.88 -3.62 -4.99
C ASN A 178 15.43 -3.81 -6.46
N ASP A 179 16.37 -3.66 -7.41
CA ASP A 179 16.11 -3.89 -8.83
C ASP A 179 15.63 -5.32 -9.11
N GLY A 180 16.20 -6.33 -8.47
CA GLY A 180 15.78 -7.72 -8.63
C GLY A 180 14.33 -7.93 -8.18
N PHE A 181 13.91 -7.29 -7.09
CA PHE A 181 12.51 -7.30 -6.67
C PHE A 181 11.61 -6.59 -7.70
N ARG A 182 11.98 -5.38 -8.15
CA ARG A 182 11.25 -4.62 -9.17
C ARG A 182 11.00 -5.47 -10.42
N GLU A 183 12.05 -6.09 -10.98
CA GLU A 183 11.94 -6.90 -12.19
C GLU A 183 11.05 -8.13 -11.99
N SER A 184 11.18 -8.79 -10.85
CA SER A 184 10.35 -9.94 -10.49
C SER A 184 8.88 -9.56 -10.33
N PHE A 185 8.60 -8.45 -9.63
CA PHE A 185 7.26 -7.91 -9.44
C PHE A 185 6.60 -7.54 -10.76
N ASN A 186 7.27 -6.74 -11.60
CA ASN A 186 6.70 -6.23 -12.85
C ASN A 186 6.32 -7.34 -13.83
N ARG A 187 7.07 -8.46 -13.84
CA ARG A 187 6.71 -9.63 -14.64
C ARG A 187 5.49 -10.37 -14.11
N ARG A 188 5.32 -10.40 -12.79
CA ARG A 188 4.28 -11.20 -12.11
C ARG A 188 2.97 -10.44 -11.95
N VAL A 189 3.05 -9.13 -11.74
CA VAL A 189 1.90 -8.25 -11.47
C VAL A 189 1.85 -7.13 -12.50
N PRO A 190 1.59 -7.45 -13.78
CA PRO A 190 1.58 -6.43 -14.85
C PRO A 190 0.44 -5.41 -14.70
N ASN A 191 -0.61 -5.75 -13.95
CA ASN A 191 -1.73 -4.87 -13.65
C ASN A 191 -1.49 -4.17 -12.29
N SER A 192 -0.40 -3.40 -12.20
CA SER A 192 -0.06 -2.63 -11.01
C SER A 192 -0.11 -1.13 -11.33
N TYR A 193 -0.77 -0.36 -10.46
CA TYR A 193 -1.01 1.06 -10.62
C TYR A 193 -0.56 1.79 -9.34
N ARG A 194 0.57 2.48 -9.45
CA ARG A 194 1.20 3.19 -8.34
C ARG A 194 0.95 4.70 -8.45
N PHE A 195 -0.02 5.20 -7.70
CA PHE A 195 -0.35 6.62 -7.67
C PHE A 195 0.57 7.40 -6.74
N VAL A 196 1.06 8.55 -7.22
CA VAL A 196 1.86 9.50 -6.44
C VAL A 196 1.28 10.90 -6.62
N TYR A 197 0.83 11.52 -5.53
CA TYR A 197 0.29 12.86 -5.57
C TYR A 197 1.41 13.91 -5.40
N GLY A 198 1.43 14.91 -6.28
CA GLY A 198 2.31 16.06 -6.17
C GLY A 198 3.78 15.71 -5.95
N MET A 199 4.30 16.12 -4.79
CA MET A 199 5.67 15.87 -4.34
C MET A 199 5.71 14.99 -3.08
N ASP A 200 4.78 14.06 -2.93
CA ASP A 200 4.72 13.14 -1.79
C ASP A 200 6.09 12.54 -1.46
N ILE A 201 6.56 12.82 -0.22
CA ILE A 201 7.91 12.44 0.20
C ILE A 201 8.01 10.96 0.53
N VAL A 202 6.92 10.32 0.97
CA VAL A 202 6.93 8.89 1.35
C VAL A 202 7.20 8.03 0.13
N ALA A 203 6.64 8.40 -1.01
CA ALA A 203 6.91 7.73 -2.28
C ALA A 203 8.39 7.78 -2.71
N GLU A 204 9.22 8.65 -2.12
CA GLU A 204 10.66 8.70 -2.42
C GLU A 204 11.50 7.84 -1.50
N LEU A 205 10.91 7.27 -0.43
CA LEU A 205 11.62 6.49 0.57
C LEU A 205 11.49 4.97 0.31
N PRO A 206 12.42 4.15 0.80
CA PRO A 206 13.81 4.51 1.09
C PRO A 206 14.52 5.10 -0.14
N ARG A 207 15.64 5.80 0.05
CA ARG A 207 16.29 6.50 -1.08
C ARG A 207 16.91 5.53 -2.08
N TRP A 208 16.96 5.91 -3.37
CA TRP A 208 17.50 5.08 -4.45
C TRP A 208 18.98 4.69 -4.25
N TRP A 209 19.79 5.56 -3.61
CA TRP A 209 21.20 5.24 -3.31
C TRP A 209 21.36 4.20 -2.19
N GLN A 210 20.31 3.87 -1.48
CA GLN A 210 20.25 2.76 -0.52
C GLN A 210 19.91 1.43 -1.21
N GLY A 211 19.91 1.38 -2.54
CA GLY A 211 19.62 0.18 -3.32
C GLY A 211 18.15 -0.10 -3.57
N TYR A 212 17.26 0.82 -3.22
CA TYR A 212 15.81 0.63 -3.40
C TYR A 212 15.32 1.17 -4.75
N ARG A 213 14.36 0.46 -5.34
CA ARG A 213 13.67 0.84 -6.57
C ARG A 213 12.16 0.68 -6.42
N HIS A 214 11.43 1.56 -7.09
CA HIS A 214 9.99 1.35 -7.23
C HIS A 214 9.69 0.24 -8.21
N VAL A 215 8.60 -0.50 -7.91
CA VAL A 215 7.88 -1.28 -8.91
C VAL A 215 7.24 -0.37 -9.94
N ASP A 216 6.73 -0.92 -11.02
CA ASP A 216 6.43 -0.23 -12.27
C ASP A 216 5.41 0.90 -12.21
N ALA A 217 5.34 1.60 -13.34
CA ALA A 217 4.35 2.59 -13.76
C ALA A 217 3.89 3.58 -12.67
N GLU A 218 4.73 4.59 -12.40
CA GLU A 218 4.26 5.74 -11.62
C GLU A 218 3.16 6.49 -12.37
N LEU A 219 1.99 6.56 -11.76
CA LEU A 219 0.88 7.40 -12.17
C LEU A 219 0.87 8.64 -11.29
N ARG A 220 1.63 9.66 -11.71
CA ARG A 220 1.70 10.91 -10.96
C ARG A 220 0.48 11.76 -11.24
N ILE A 221 -0.20 12.14 -10.16
CA ILE A 221 -1.36 13.02 -10.17
C ILE A 221 -1.05 14.30 -9.38
N GLY A 222 -1.66 15.42 -9.77
CA GLY A 222 -1.41 16.72 -9.15
C GLY A 222 -0.13 17.42 -9.62
N SER A 223 0.11 18.62 -9.06
CA SER A 223 1.22 19.49 -9.48
C SER A 223 2.54 19.09 -8.83
N ARG A 224 3.63 19.09 -9.60
CA ARG A 224 5.00 18.90 -9.10
C ARG A 224 5.61 20.17 -8.49
N PHE A 225 4.93 21.31 -8.55
CA PHE A 225 5.48 22.57 -8.09
C PHE A 225 4.79 23.04 -6.81
N SER A 226 5.58 23.17 -5.73
CA SER A 226 5.17 23.85 -4.50
C SER A 226 6.29 24.77 -4.03
N LEU A 227 5.93 25.99 -3.67
CA LEU A 227 6.87 26.99 -3.14
C LEU A 227 7.27 26.72 -1.67
N ASN A 228 6.63 25.78 -0.97
CA ASN A 228 6.88 25.45 0.43
C ASN A 228 7.50 24.05 0.57
N PHE A 229 8.81 24.00 0.72
CA PHE A 229 9.65 22.83 0.43
C PHE A 229 9.39 21.54 1.24
N LEU A 230 9.24 21.54 2.53
CA LEU A 230 9.13 20.28 3.30
C LEU A 230 7.70 20.00 3.79
N SER A 231 7.08 20.97 4.43
CA SER A 231 5.72 20.79 4.96
C SER A 231 4.68 20.49 3.87
N ALA A 232 4.88 21.01 2.64
CA ALA A 232 4.01 20.72 1.51
C ALA A 232 4.12 19.26 1.04
N ARG A 233 5.33 18.67 1.07
CA ARG A 233 5.58 17.30 0.64
C ARG A 233 4.96 16.27 1.58
N PHE A 234 4.92 16.54 2.90
CA PHE A 234 4.17 15.72 3.85
C PHE A 234 2.65 15.90 3.67
N LYS A 235 2.18 17.12 3.40
CA LYS A 235 0.77 17.39 3.09
C LYS A 235 0.32 16.69 1.80
N ASP A 236 1.23 16.49 0.85
CA ASP A 236 0.93 15.77 -0.38
C ASP A 236 0.72 14.27 -0.16
N HIS A 237 1.15 13.76 0.99
CA HIS A 237 0.95 12.36 1.39
C HIS A 237 -0.48 12.05 1.84
N ALA A 238 -1.33 13.03 2.15
CA ALA A 238 -2.68 12.78 2.64
C ALA A 238 -3.56 12.05 1.62
N ILE A 239 -4.17 10.92 2.02
CA ILE A 239 -5.04 10.09 1.15
C ILE A 239 -6.21 10.89 0.56
N ASP A 240 -6.73 11.88 1.29
CA ASP A 240 -7.82 12.75 0.83
C ASP A 240 -7.48 13.49 -0.46
N LYS A 241 -6.22 13.90 -0.63
CA LYS A 241 -5.76 14.57 -1.86
C LYS A 241 -5.77 13.63 -3.06
N TYR A 242 -5.38 12.37 -2.84
CA TYR A 242 -5.47 11.34 -3.86
C TYR A 242 -6.92 11.12 -4.28
N ILE A 243 -7.82 10.93 -3.32
CA ILE A 243 -9.25 10.72 -3.56
C ILE A 243 -9.86 11.91 -4.31
N HIS A 244 -9.60 13.13 -3.83
CA HIS A 244 -10.15 14.33 -4.44
C HIS A 244 -9.79 14.44 -5.92
N LEU A 245 -8.52 14.26 -6.25
CA LEU A 245 -8.06 14.39 -7.63
C LEU A 245 -8.49 13.20 -8.50
N LEU A 246 -8.44 11.98 -7.99
CA LEU A 246 -8.90 10.81 -8.72
C LEU A 246 -10.37 10.89 -9.11
N LYS A 247 -11.22 11.45 -8.23
CA LYS A 247 -12.64 11.70 -8.54
C LYS A 247 -12.84 12.62 -9.73
N THR A 248 -11.93 13.56 -10.00
CA THR A 248 -11.99 14.44 -11.19
C THR A 248 -11.56 13.74 -12.48
N MET A 249 -10.93 12.56 -12.39
CA MET A 249 -10.45 11.78 -13.52
C MET A 249 -11.44 10.68 -13.95
N VAL A 250 -12.46 10.44 -13.13
CA VAL A 250 -13.61 9.60 -13.50
C VAL A 250 -14.49 10.44 -14.40
N GLY A 251 -14.44 10.18 -15.71
CA GLY A 251 -15.21 10.88 -16.74
C GLY A 251 -16.68 10.47 -16.78
#